data_1bf9131efdc5fc766480448d81811586
#
_entry.id   1bf9131efdc5fc766480448d81811586
#
_cell.length_a   1.000
_cell.length_b   1.000
_cell.length_c   1.000
_cell.angle_alpha   90.00
_cell.angle_beta   90.00
_cell.angle_gamma   90.00
#
_symmetry.space_group_name_H-M   'P 1'
#
loop_
_entity.id
_entity.type
_entity.pdbx_description
1 polymer ?
#
loop_
_entity_poly.entity_id
_entity_poly.type
_entity_poly.pdbx_seq_one_letter_code
_entity_poly.pdbx_strand_id
1 'polypeptide(L)'
;MRGLFILALVPAVAVIARPQAADYLARPQAGTPILTRPVKAAALAAADPAPAPAPAPAPASAAPAAAAAPAVPLIPPMPRAWPPTDEVSPIEGDFLTDPLVTASLAYVESVVSPQYLNIPPSKYTSPCVAAYPAETAAQNCYWPANQCVRQNDTAAFQADIYECPVANTWGLTYDDGPTVNVVNGVNTNDSPSLRAKLDSMGVKATFFVVGANVVQHPEEVLAEFNGGHQIALHTYTHYPLTSLTNAQVVAELKYNEAAIYNATGVLPTALRPPCGDVDDRIRAIASALGYRIVIWTTTPVRDTGDADIVDQTPEAAAQVLTTVTSTWFQPQPGFITLEHDIDPFTSGIGLAVLDAVNKTANFPLTMQPVGTCMKLPFYKTIETFGSISAIKAASSSVDGMARARIADSTSSSAAGMSRRGIALFGVFVGALAYGFAL
;
A
#
# COMPACT_ATOMS: atom_id res chain seq x y z
N MET A 1 13.78 -60.09 34.66
CA MET A 1 14.33 -58.95 33.90
C MET A 1 13.17 -58.04 33.57
N ARG A 2 13.07 -56.90 34.27
CA ARG A 2 12.01 -55.93 34.05
C ARG A 2 12.58 -54.83 33.20
N GLY A 3 12.09 -54.67 31.97
CA GLY A 3 12.47 -53.57 31.05
C GLY A 3 11.74 -52.30 31.43
N LEU A 4 12.52 -51.26 31.69
CA LEU A 4 12.06 -49.91 32.01
C LEU A 4 11.91 -49.16 30.66
N PHE A 5 10.64 -48.86 30.25
CA PHE A 5 10.38 -47.93 29.14
C PHE A 5 10.43 -46.49 29.67
N ILE A 6 11.43 -45.73 29.26
CA ILE A 6 11.49 -44.31 29.49
C ILE A 6 10.70 -43.65 28.36
N LEU A 7 9.52 -43.12 28.68
CA LEU A 7 8.78 -42.19 27.81
C LEU A 7 9.49 -40.82 27.86
N ALA A 8 10.11 -40.42 26.75
CA ALA A 8 10.59 -39.06 26.57
C ALA A 8 9.38 -38.15 26.31
N LEU A 9 9.09 -37.25 27.25
CA LEU A 9 8.19 -36.12 27.01
C LEU A 9 8.87 -35.15 26.06
N VAL A 10 8.35 -35.05 24.87
CA VAL A 10 8.62 -33.92 23.93
C VAL A 10 7.79 -32.73 24.43
N PRO A 11 8.37 -31.57 24.74
CA PRO A 11 7.59 -30.41 25.08
C PRO A 11 6.78 -29.99 23.85
N ALA A 12 5.46 -29.89 24.00
CA ALA A 12 4.57 -29.29 23.01
C ALA A 12 4.98 -27.81 22.88
N VAL A 13 5.52 -27.44 21.72
CA VAL A 13 5.63 -26.05 21.31
C VAL A 13 4.22 -25.56 21.13
N ALA A 14 3.78 -24.65 22.00
CA ALA A 14 2.53 -23.92 21.82
C ALA A 14 2.67 -23.12 20.53
N VAL A 15 2.00 -23.55 19.48
CA VAL A 15 1.73 -22.71 18.30
C VAL A 15 0.77 -21.65 18.80
N ILE A 16 1.28 -20.45 19.04
CA ILE A 16 0.45 -19.27 19.29
C ILE A 16 -0.28 -19.04 17.96
N ALA A 17 -1.57 -19.34 17.95
CA ALA A 17 -2.44 -19.04 16.82
C ALA A 17 -2.43 -17.51 16.64
N ARG A 18 -2.11 -17.05 15.43
CA ARG A 18 -2.36 -15.66 15.03
C ARG A 18 -3.82 -15.34 15.30
N PRO A 19 -4.18 -14.08 15.65
CA PRO A 19 -5.58 -13.67 15.63
C PRO A 19 -6.12 -13.99 14.25
N GLN A 20 -7.12 -14.86 14.18
CA GLN A 20 -7.79 -15.18 12.93
C GLN A 20 -8.58 -13.95 12.50
N ALA A 21 -8.84 -13.82 11.20
CA ALA A 21 -9.65 -12.76 10.60
C ALA A 21 -11.01 -12.48 11.28
N ALA A 22 -11.46 -13.39 12.16
CA ALA A 22 -12.63 -13.23 13.03
C ALA A 22 -12.60 -11.97 13.92
N ASP A 23 -11.44 -11.39 14.18
CA ASP A 23 -11.32 -10.14 14.97
C ASP A 23 -11.59 -8.89 14.13
N TYR A 24 -11.70 -9.02 12.81
CA TYR A 24 -12.01 -7.91 11.87
C TYR A 24 -13.52 -7.65 11.71
N LEU A 25 -14.40 -8.35 12.44
CA LEU A 25 -15.83 -8.45 12.14
C LEU A 25 -16.71 -7.70 13.12
N ALA A 26 -17.12 -6.51 12.78
CA ALA A 26 -18.44 -5.92 12.98
C ALA A 26 -18.53 -4.56 12.28
N ARG A 27 -18.62 -4.51 10.96
CA ARG A 27 -19.15 -3.32 10.30
C ARG A 27 -20.68 -3.35 10.36
N PRO A 28 -21.37 -2.32 10.90
CA PRO A 28 -22.79 -2.15 10.67
C PRO A 28 -22.99 -1.84 9.18
N GLN A 29 -23.72 -2.69 8.48
CA GLN A 29 -24.21 -2.36 7.14
C GLN A 29 -25.15 -1.17 7.25
N ALA A 30 -24.71 0.01 6.83
CA ALA A 30 -25.54 1.19 6.67
C ALA A 30 -26.39 1.07 5.39
N GLY A 31 -27.46 0.31 5.49
CA GLY A 31 -28.59 0.40 4.56
C GLY A 31 -29.44 1.61 4.91
N THR A 32 -29.25 2.73 4.20
CA THR A 32 -30.18 3.88 4.28
C THR A 32 -30.66 4.22 2.89
N PRO A 33 -31.99 4.42 2.69
CA PRO A 33 -32.59 4.62 1.37
C PRO A 33 -32.23 6.00 0.80
N ILE A 34 -31.92 6.03 -0.48
CA ILE A 34 -31.64 7.22 -1.28
C ILE A 34 -32.94 8.07 -1.38
N LEU A 35 -32.97 9.20 -0.70
CA LEU A 35 -33.94 10.24 -0.92
C LEU A 35 -33.54 11.10 -2.12
N THR A 36 -34.19 10.88 -3.24
CA THR A 36 -34.08 11.74 -4.43
C THR A 36 -34.72 13.11 -4.15
N ARG A 37 -33.93 14.18 -4.15
CA ARG A 37 -34.42 15.57 -4.20
C ARG A 37 -34.40 16.06 -5.65
N PRO A 38 -35.47 16.73 -6.11
CA PRO A 38 -35.54 17.26 -7.47
C PRO A 38 -34.66 18.52 -7.61
N VAL A 39 -33.88 18.57 -8.68
CA VAL A 39 -33.08 19.72 -9.09
C VAL A 39 -34.01 20.79 -9.65
N LYS A 40 -34.03 21.95 -9.00
CA LYS A 40 -34.76 23.15 -9.46
C LYS A 40 -33.84 23.93 -10.38
N ALA A 41 -34.24 24.11 -11.62
CA ALA A 41 -33.55 24.94 -12.61
C ALA A 41 -33.53 26.40 -12.15
N ALA A 42 -32.33 27.01 -12.09
CA ALA A 42 -32.18 28.44 -11.86
C ALA A 42 -31.98 29.16 -13.20
N ALA A 43 -32.74 30.24 -13.37
CA ALA A 43 -32.73 31.07 -14.56
C ALA A 43 -31.48 31.92 -14.67
N LEU A 44 -31.02 32.12 -15.92
CA LEU A 44 -29.91 33.04 -16.25
C LEU A 44 -30.39 34.50 -15.94
N ALA A 45 -29.60 35.18 -15.09
CA ALA A 45 -29.63 36.62 -14.93
C ALA A 45 -28.46 37.26 -15.69
N ALA A 46 -28.77 38.38 -16.34
CA ALA A 46 -27.83 39.12 -17.22
C ALA A 46 -26.67 39.75 -16.42
N ALA A 47 -25.52 39.83 -17.03
CA ALA A 47 -24.30 40.37 -16.44
C ALA A 47 -24.28 41.91 -16.48
N ASP A 48 -23.96 42.54 -15.34
CA ASP A 48 -23.64 43.97 -15.21
C ASP A 48 -22.18 44.23 -15.65
N PRO A 49 -21.87 45.44 -16.17
CA PRO A 49 -20.54 45.74 -16.68
C PRO A 49 -19.52 45.94 -15.56
N ALA A 50 -18.26 45.49 -15.84
CA ALA A 50 -17.15 45.50 -14.92
C ALA A 50 -16.72 46.92 -14.48
N PRO A 51 -16.34 47.16 -13.22
CA PRO A 51 -15.76 48.40 -12.73
C PRO A 51 -14.26 48.50 -13.16
N ALA A 52 -13.79 49.75 -13.32
CA ALA A 52 -12.45 50.12 -13.73
C ALA A 52 -11.39 49.66 -12.75
N PRO A 53 -10.14 49.37 -13.21
CA PRO A 53 -9.06 48.81 -12.36
C PRO A 53 -8.55 49.86 -11.36
N ALA A 54 -8.40 49.41 -10.09
CA ALA A 54 -7.79 50.18 -9.02
C ALA A 54 -6.25 50.33 -9.21
N PRO A 55 -5.66 51.43 -8.72
CA PRO A 55 -4.21 51.64 -8.85
C PRO A 55 -3.40 50.60 -8.08
N ALA A 56 -2.26 50.19 -8.64
CA ALA A 56 -1.37 49.19 -8.09
C ALA A 56 -0.84 49.59 -6.71
N PRO A 57 -0.82 48.66 -5.74
CA PRO A 57 -0.22 48.91 -4.43
C PRO A 57 1.32 49.03 -4.53
N ALA A 58 1.86 49.91 -3.69
CA ALA A 58 3.31 50.11 -3.56
C ALA A 58 4.01 48.81 -3.13
N PRO A 59 5.31 48.61 -3.51
CA PRO A 59 6.01 47.37 -3.18
C PRO A 59 6.13 47.22 -1.65
N ALA A 60 5.59 46.12 -1.14
CA ALA A 60 5.73 45.75 0.26
C ALA A 60 7.22 45.44 0.59
N SER A 61 7.69 46.03 1.67
CA SER A 61 8.99 45.71 2.25
C SER A 61 9.15 44.21 2.45
N ALA A 62 10.24 43.63 1.92
CA ALA A 62 10.52 42.20 2.05
C ALA A 62 10.56 41.80 3.52
N ALA A 63 9.66 40.89 3.92
CA ALA A 63 9.74 40.24 5.22
C ALA A 63 11.06 39.44 5.31
N PRO A 64 11.66 39.32 6.50
CA PRO A 64 12.87 38.53 6.68
C PRO A 64 12.56 37.07 6.23
N ALA A 65 13.46 36.48 5.46
CA ALA A 65 13.35 35.11 4.99
C ALA A 65 13.15 34.19 6.20
N ALA A 66 12.03 33.50 6.22
CA ALA A 66 11.77 32.46 7.22
C ALA A 66 12.91 31.45 7.18
N ALA A 67 13.43 31.06 8.34
CA ALA A 67 14.44 30.03 8.43
C ALA A 67 13.92 28.79 7.68
N ALA A 68 14.74 28.24 6.78
CA ALA A 68 14.36 27.04 6.03
C ALA A 68 14.00 25.92 7.01
N ALA A 69 12.83 25.31 6.81
CA ALA A 69 12.43 24.16 7.59
C ALA A 69 13.50 23.06 7.50
N PRO A 70 13.76 22.31 8.60
CA PRO A 70 14.73 21.22 8.57
C PRO A 70 14.32 20.21 7.49
N ALA A 71 15.25 19.88 6.59
CA ALA A 71 15.00 18.89 5.54
C ALA A 71 14.94 17.48 6.19
N VAL A 72 13.88 16.72 5.93
CA VAL A 72 13.88 15.28 6.25
C VAL A 72 14.87 14.60 5.30
N PRO A 73 15.81 13.79 5.81
CA PRO A 73 16.67 13.00 4.95
C PRO A 73 15.84 12.12 4.03
N LEU A 74 16.10 12.14 2.74
CA LEU A 74 15.36 11.31 1.79
C LEU A 74 15.55 9.81 2.12
N ILE A 75 16.80 9.41 2.41
CA ILE A 75 17.09 8.06 2.89
C ILE A 75 16.80 8.05 4.39
N PRO A 76 15.80 7.30 4.86
CA PRO A 76 15.52 7.21 6.28
C PRO A 76 16.73 6.60 6.98
N PRO A 77 17.13 7.12 8.15
CA PRO A 77 18.04 6.37 9.00
C PRO A 77 17.39 5.03 9.30
N MET A 78 18.18 3.93 9.25
CA MET A 78 17.65 2.63 9.65
C MET A 78 17.30 2.69 11.15
N PRO A 79 16.14 2.14 11.56
CA PRO A 79 15.73 2.16 12.94
C PRO A 79 16.69 1.34 13.82
N ARG A 80 16.80 1.72 15.09
CA ARG A 80 17.62 0.97 16.06
C ARG A 80 17.09 -0.42 16.34
N ALA A 81 15.76 -0.57 16.27
CA ALA A 81 15.04 -1.84 16.38
C ALA A 81 13.70 -1.71 15.64
N TRP A 82 13.19 -2.82 15.18
CA TRP A 82 11.84 -2.88 14.61
C TRP A 82 10.80 -3.01 15.72
N PRO A 83 9.64 -2.33 15.62
CA PRO A 83 8.51 -2.63 16.49
C PRO A 83 8.09 -4.11 16.36
N PRO A 84 7.35 -4.67 17.34
CA PRO A 84 6.85 -6.05 17.25
C PRO A 84 6.11 -6.31 15.94
N THR A 85 6.25 -7.53 15.41
CA THR A 85 5.70 -7.92 14.09
C THR A 85 4.52 -8.88 14.21
N ASP A 86 4.14 -9.26 15.42
CA ASP A 86 3.14 -10.27 15.74
C ASP A 86 1.85 -9.71 16.38
N GLU A 87 1.80 -8.38 16.56
CA GLU A 87 0.68 -7.71 17.21
C GLU A 87 0.15 -6.54 16.36
N VAL A 88 -1.17 -6.47 16.22
CA VAL A 88 -1.87 -5.27 15.74
C VAL A 88 -2.08 -4.34 16.92
N SER A 89 -1.05 -3.60 17.29
CA SER A 89 -1.07 -2.63 18.40
C SER A 89 -0.38 -1.33 17.99
N PRO A 90 -0.74 -0.19 18.61
CA PRO A 90 -0.06 1.07 18.32
C PRO A 90 1.43 0.97 18.61
N ILE A 91 2.25 1.61 17.79
CA ILE A 91 3.68 1.77 18.09
C ILE A 91 3.81 2.69 19.32
N GLU A 92 4.55 2.23 20.35
CA GLU A 92 4.68 2.91 21.64
C GLU A 92 6.11 2.89 22.18
N GLY A 93 6.30 3.56 23.32
CA GLY A 93 7.56 3.52 24.10
C GLY A 93 8.77 4.05 23.32
N ASP A 94 9.88 3.34 23.42
CA ASP A 94 11.18 3.76 22.87
C ASP A 94 11.20 3.85 21.34
N PHE A 95 10.28 3.16 20.65
CA PHE A 95 10.14 3.26 19.21
C PHE A 95 9.73 4.66 18.75
N LEU A 96 8.94 5.41 19.55
CA LEU A 96 8.58 6.78 19.25
C LEU A 96 9.74 7.77 19.44
N THR A 97 10.78 7.37 20.18
CA THR A 97 11.98 8.19 20.43
C THR A 97 13.12 7.88 19.45
N ASP A 98 12.91 6.95 18.52
CA ASP A 98 13.88 6.67 17.47
C ASP A 98 14.10 7.92 16.58
N PRO A 99 15.35 8.23 16.16
CA PRO A 99 15.64 9.34 15.26
C PRO A 99 14.84 9.31 13.95
N LEU A 100 14.47 8.11 13.46
CA LEU A 100 13.59 7.92 12.31
C LEU A 100 12.24 8.62 12.51
N VAL A 101 11.67 8.54 13.71
CA VAL A 101 10.38 9.12 14.07
C VAL A 101 10.52 10.58 14.48
N THR A 102 11.43 10.88 15.43
CA THR A 102 11.54 12.22 16.02
C THR A 102 11.93 13.28 15.01
N ALA A 103 12.87 12.99 14.09
CA ALA A 103 13.25 13.93 13.04
C ALA A 103 12.11 14.17 12.04
N SER A 104 11.37 13.10 11.69
CA SER A 104 10.23 13.19 10.77
C SER A 104 9.06 13.95 11.40
N LEU A 105 8.78 13.73 12.69
CA LEU A 105 7.74 14.45 13.43
C LEU A 105 8.07 15.94 13.52
N ALA A 106 9.31 16.30 13.91
CA ALA A 106 9.74 17.70 13.97
C ALA A 106 9.60 18.40 12.61
N TYR A 107 9.89 17.70 11.51
CA TYR A 107 9.65 18.23 10.19
C TYR A 107 8.15 18.45 9.91
N VAL A 108 7.30 17.43 10.16
CA VAL A 108 5.84 17.53 10.00
C VAL A 108 5.30 18.72 10.79
N GLU A 109 5.68 18.88 12.06
CA GLU A 109 5.27 19.99 12.92
C GLU A 109 5.74 21.36 12.39
N SER A 110 6.84 21.42 11.67
CA SER A 110 7.37 22.65 11.09
C SER A 110 6.66 23.09 9.80
N VAL A 111 6.04 22.17 9.05
CA VAL A 111 5.48 22.46 7.72
C VAL A 111 3.95 22.29 7.66
N VAL A 112 3.35 21.49 8.53
CA VAL A 112 1.90 21.27 8.57
C VAL A 112 1.24 22.30 9.48
N SER A 113 0.19 22.95 8.97
CA SER A 113 -0.57 23.93 9.77
C SER A 113 -1.15 23.29 11.05
N PRO A 114 -1.06 23.97 12.21
CA PRO A 114 -1.64 23.50 13.48
C PRO A 114 -3.14 23.16 13.39
N GLN A 115 -3.89 23.79 12.49
CA GLN A 115 -5.31 23.50 12.31
C GLN A 115 -5.58 22.04 11.93
N TYR A 116 -4.65 21.37 11.21
CA TYR A 116 -4.75 19.94 10.88
C TYR A 116 -4.16 19.08 12.00
N LEU A 117 -2.97 19.42 12.50
CA LEU A 117 -2.30 18.64 13.54
C LEU A 117 -3.10 18.58 14.86
N ASN A 118 -3.96 19.58 15.10
CA ASN A 118 -4.81 19.67 16.29
C ASN A 118 -6.19 19.00 16.10
N ILE A 119 -6.50 18.40 14.96
CA ILE A 119 -7.67 17.51 14.84
C ILE A 119 -7.47 16.37 15.83
N PRO A 120 -8.36 16.21 16.83
CA PRO A 120 -8.15 15.23 17.89
C PRO A 120 -8.24 13.80 17.32
N PRO A 121 -7.45 12.88 17.88
CA PRO A 121 -7.59 11.46 17.53
C PRO A 121 -8.99 10.95 17.78
N SER A 122 -9.48 10.08 16.89
CA SER A 122 -10.68 9.28 17.11
C SER A 122 -10.45 8.25 18.22
N LYS A 123 -11.50 7.56 18.64
CA LYS A 123 -11.36 6.52 19.66
C LYS A 123 -11.36 5.14 18.99
N TYR A 124 -10.27 4.38 19.16
CA TYR A 124 -10.24 2.98 18.78
C TYR A 124 -11.34 2.18 19.50
N THR A 125 -12.05 1.34 18.78
CA THR A 125 -13.10 0.46 19.32
C THR A 125 -12.81 -1.01 19.08
N SER A 126 -12.37 -1.36 17.89
CA SER A 126 -11.97 -2.71 17.48
C SER A 126 -11.12 -2.62 16.22
N PRO A 127 -10.50 -3.70 15.75
CA PRO A 127 -9.82 -3.70 14.47
C PRO A 127 -10.68 -3.08 13.36
N CYS A 128 -10.10 -2.21 12.56
CA CYS A 128 -10.79 -1.47 11.49
C CYS A 128 -11.96 -0.56 11.91
N VAL A 129 -12.20 -0.36 13.21
CA VAL A 129 -13.30 0.50 13.69
C VAL A 129 -12.79 1.57 14.65
N ALA A 130 -12.93 2.82 14.23
CA ALA A 130 -12.67 3.99 15.06
C ALA A 130 -13.97 4.79 15.29
N ALA A 131 -14.28 5.12 16.54
CA ALA A 131 -15.39 6.02 16.85
C ALA A 131 -14.96 7.46 16.59
N TYR A 132 -15.34 7.98 15.44
CA TYR A 132 -15.05 9.35 15.01
C TYR A 132 -16.22 10.28 15.40
N PRO A 133 -15.97 11.52 15.90
CA PRO A 133 -17.04 12.45 16.23
C PRO A 133 -17.89 12.80 14.99
N ALA A 134 -19.18 12.47 15.03
CA ALA A 134 -20.08 12.62 13.89
C ALA A 134 -20.21 14.07 13.41
N GLU A 135 -20.16 15.04 14.34
CA GLU A 135 -20.26 16.47 14.08
C GLU A 135 -19.09 17.06 13.27
N THR A 136 -17.92 16.42 13.33
CA THR A 136 -16.72 16.87 12.62
C THR A 136 -16.32 15.96 11.46
N ALA A 137 -16.94 14.79 11.31
CA ALA A 137 -16.59 13.82 10.29
C ALA A 137 -16.66 14.39 8.86
N ALA A 138 -17.71 15.15 8.53
CA ALA A 138 -17.84 15.77 7.22
C ALA A 138 -16.84 16.93 7.03
N GLN A 139 -16.59 17.74 8.07
CA GLN A 139 -15.65 18.86 8.03
C GLN A 139 -14.22 18.37 7.80
N ASN A 140 -13.81 17.33 8.52
CA ASN A 140 -12.49 16.75 8.46
C ASN A 140 -12.33 15.73 7.32
N CYS A 141 -13.33 15.59 6.46
CA CYS A 141 -13.35 14.64 5.36
C CYS A 141 -12.95 13.24 5.81
N TYR A 142 -13.60 12.73 6.89
CA TYR A 142 -13.38 11.40 7.42
C TYR A 142 -14.00 10.36 6.49
N TRP A 143 -13.17 9.57 5.81
CA TRP A 143 -13.60 8.69 4.73
C TRP A 143 -14.55 7.58 5.18
N PRO A 144 -14.33 6.86 6.30
CA PRO A 144 -15.23 5.76 6.68
C PRO A 144 -16.68 6.17 6.95
N ALA A 145 -16.91 7.44 7.32
CA ALA A 145 -18.28 7.91 7.62
C ALA A 145 -19.11 8.22 6.36
N ASN A 146 -18.46 8.76 5.31
CA ASN A 146 -19.19 9.30 4.17
C ASN A 146 -18.45 9.19 2.83
N GLN A 147 -17.38 8.39 2.78
CA GLN A 147 -16.52 8.19 1.60
C GLN A 147 -15.96 9.50 1.05
N CYS A 148 -15.69 10.46 1.93
CA CYS A 148 -15.17 11.75 1.56
C CYS A 148 -13.76 11.64 1.01
N VAL A 149 -13.53 12.20 -0.19
CA VAL A 149 -12.23 12.31 -0.84
C VAL A 149 -11.88 13.76 -1.14
N ARG A 150 -10.61 14.13 -1.05
CA ARG A 150 -10.07 15.41 -1.48
C ARG A 150 -9.64 15.32 -2.94
N GLN A 151 -10.39 15.98 -3.82
CA GLN A 151 -10.22 15.85 -5.28
C GLN A 151 -9.11 16.76 -5.86
N ASN A 152 -8.62 17.72 -5.10
CA ASN A 152 -7.68 18.72 -5.58
C ASN A 152 -6.47 18.85 -4.67
N ASP A 153 -5.30 19.05 -5.26
CA ASP A 153 -4.10 19.45 -4.53
C ASP A 153 -4.35 20.81 -3.85
N THR A 154 -3.91 20.93 -2.61
CA THR A 154 -3.93 22.15 -1.81
C THR A 154 -2.53 22.46 -1.29
N ALA A 155 -2.37 23.55 -0.52
CA ALA A 155 -1.11 23.81 0.18
C ALA A 155 -0.85 22.80 1.32
N ALA A 156 -1.91 22.17 1.86
CA ALA A 156 -1.83 21.28 3.01
C ALA A 156 -1.68 19.81 2.63
N PHE A 157 -2.31 19.37 1.55
CA PHE A 157 -2.30 17.97 1.13
C PHE A 157 -2.55 17.83 -0.37
N GLN A 158 -2.09 16.70 -0.90
CA GLN A 158 -2.34 16.28 -2.28
C GLN A 158 -3.74 15.66 -2.39
N ALA A 159 -4.32 15.72 -3.60
CA ALA A 159 -5.57 15.05 -3.90
C ALA A 159 -5.49 13.54 -3.65
N ASP A 160 -6.56 12.96 -3.12
CA ASP A 160 -6.68 11.51 -2.97
C ASP A 160 -6.78 10.84 -4.35
N ILE A 161 -6.25 9.65 -4.45
CA ILE A 161 -6.40 8.78 -5.62
C ILE A 161 -7.46 7.74 -5.27
N TYR A 162 -8.56 7.68 -6.02
CA TYR A 162 -9.69 6.77 -5.76
C TYR A 162 -10.27 6.13 -7.02
N GLU A 163 -9.77 6.52 -8.20
CA GLU A 163 -10.14 5.95 -9.49
C GLU A 163 -9.02 6.15 -10.52
N CYS A 164 -8.97 5.31 -11.54
CA CYS A 164 -8.10 5.52 -12.69
C CYS A 164 -8.78 6.50 -13.68
N PRO A 165 -8.06 7.51 -14.23
CA PRO A 165 -8.69 8.56 -15.04
C PRO A 165 -9.08 8.11 -16.46
N VAL A 166 -8.61 6.96 -16.91
CA VAL A 166 -8.86 6.45 -18.27
C VAL A 166 -9.88 5.31 -18.20
N ALA A 167 -10.92 5.39 -19.03
CA ALA A 167 -11.93 4.34 -19.12
C ALA A 167 -11.31 2.98 -19.50
N ASN A 168 -11.93 1.92 -19.02
CA ASN A 168 -11.49 0.54 -19.19
C ASN A 168 -10.10 0.25 -18.57
N THR A 169 -9.71 1.02 -17.59
CA THR A 169 -8.50 0.80 -16.80
C THR A 169 -8.86 0.27 -15.43
N TRP A 170 -8.25 -0.84 -15.05
CA TRP A 170 -8.36 -1.44 -13.73
C TRP A 170 -7.04 -1.23 -12.97
N GLY A 171 -7.03 -0.33 -12.00
CA GLY A 171 -5.97 -0.18 -11.02
C GLY A 171 -6.02 -1.36 -10.05
N LEU A 172 -5.28 -2.41 -10.37
CA LEU A 172 -5.28 -3.67 -9.62
C LEU A 172 -4.42 -3.52 -8.37
N THR A 173 -4.99 -3.86 -7.19
CA THR A 173 -4.28 -3.73 -5.91
C THR A 173 -4.52 -4.92 -4.99
N TYR A 174 -3.53 -5.23 -4.16
CA TYR A 174 -3.60 -6.18 -3.05
C TYR A 174 -3.10 -5.52 -1.79
N ASP A 175 -3.82 -5.71 -0.68
CA ASP A 175 -3.52 -5.10 0.62
C ASP A 175 -3.11 -6.17 1.64
N ASP A 176 -2.41 -5.74 2.70
CA ASP A 176 -2.04 -6.47 3.91
C ASP A 176 -0.85 -7.44 3.79
N GLY A 177 -0.45 -7.81 2.59
CA GLY A 177 0.74 -8.66 2.38
C GLY A 177 2.07 -8.00 2.82
N PRO A 178 3.20 -8.68 2.55
CA PRO A 178 3.26 -10.01 1.99
C PRO A 178 2.91 -11.08 3.01
N THR A 179 2.24 -12.14 2.55
CA THR A 179 2.08 -13.37 3.31
C THR A 179 2.74 -14.52 2.56
N VAL A 180 3.38 -15.42 3.31
CA VAL A 180 4.03 -16.60 2.72
C VAL A 180 3.47 -17.84 3.38
N ASN A 181 2.74 -18.64 2.62
CA ASN A 181 2.08 -19.84 3.08
C ASN A 181 2.66 -21.07 2.39
N VAL A 182 3.49 -21.83 3.10
CA VAL A 182 4.19 -22.99 2.56
C VAL A 182 3.60 -24.27 3.12
N VAL A 183 3.00 -25.10 2.26
CA VAL A 183 2.49 -26.44 2.60
C VAL A 183 3.32 -27.48 1.88
N ASN A 184 3.95 -28.39 2.62
CA ASN A 184 4.82 -29.46 2.07
C ASN A 184 5.93 -28.90 1.13
N GLY A 185 6.47 -27.73 1.43
CA GLY A 185 7.53 -27.09 0.63
C GLY A 185 7.05 -26.39 -0.65
N VAL A 186 5.74 -26.21 -0.81
CA VAL A 186 5.13 -25.51 -1.96
C VAL A 186 4.32 -24.32 -1.46
N ASN A 187 4.51 -23.16 -2.09
CA ASN A 187 3.67 -21.98 -1.85
C ASN A 187 2.23 -22.24 -2.31
N THR A 188 1.27 -21.84 -1.48
CA THR A 188 -0.14 -22.08 -1.76
C THR A 188 -0.99 -20.88 -1.37
N ASN A 189 -1.70 -20.29 -2.33
CA ASN A 189 -2.61 -19.19 -2.11
C ASN A 189 -2.01 -18.12 -1.17
N ASP A 190 -0.96 -17.48 -1.63
CA ASP A 190 -0.18 -16.49 -0.88
C ASP A 190 0.36 -15.42 -1.83
N SER A 191 1.06 -14.40 -1.30
CA SER A 191 1.65 -13.34 -2.13
C SER A 191 2.58 -13.89 -3.23
N PRO A 192 3.49 -14.86 -2.96
CA PRO A 192 4.28 -15.50 -4.02
C PRO A 192 3.44 -16.15 -5.12
N SER A 193 2.32 -16.78 -4.77
CA SER A 193 1.42 -17.43 -5.73
C SER A 193 0.70 -16.39 -6.60
N LEU A 194 0.21 -15.30 -5.99
CA LEU A 194 -0.39 -14.16 -6.71
C LEU A 194 0.61 -13.50 -7.66
N ARG A 195 1.81 -13.19 -7.16
CA ARG A 195 2.89 -12.63 -7.99
C ARG A 195 3.22 -13.52 -9.18
N ALA A 196 3.42 -14.83 -8.94
CA ALA A 196 3.72 -15.78 -10.01
C ALA A 196 2.59 -15.84 -11.06
N LYS A 197 1.34 -15.76 -10.63
CA LYS A 197 0.18 -15.71 -11.54
C LYS A 197 0.18 -14.43 -12.36
N LEU A 198 0.34 -13.27 -11.75
CA LEU A 198 0.42 -11.97 -12.41
C LEU A 198 1.56 -11.92 -13.43
N ASP A 199 2.75 -12.42 -13.05
CA ASP A 199 3.92 -12.49 -13.93
C ASP A 199 3.66 -13.38 -15.15
N SER A 200 3.01 -14.53 -14.95
CA SER A 200 2.64 -15.43 -16.04
C SER A 200 1.67 -14.81 -17.06
N MET A 201 0.85 -13.85 -16.60
CA MET A 201 -0.11 -13.10 -17.42
C MET A 201 0.49 -11.82 -18.02
N GLY A 202 1.71 -11.43 -17.61
CA GLY A 202 2.31 -10.14 -17.99
C GLY A 202 1.60 -8.93 -17.35
N VAL A 203 0.83 -9.15 -16.29
CA VAL A 203 0.06 -8.12 -15.57
C VAL A 203 0.86 -7.65 -14.36
N LYS A 204 0.79 -6.35 -14.06
CA LYS A 204 1.38 -5.78 -12.85
C LYS A 204 0.30 -5.17 -11.98
N ALA A 205 0.53 -5.22 -10.65
CA ALA A 205 -0.37 -4.72 -9.62
C ALA A 205 0.36 -3.76 -8.68
N THR A 206 -0.40 -3.10 -7.81
CA THR A 206 0.14 -2.40 -6.63
C THR A 206 -0.08 -3.29 -5.41
N PHE A 207 0.98 -3.55 -4.65
CA PHE A 207 0.92 -4.20 -3.35
C PHE A 207 1.08 -3.13 -2.27
N PHE A 208 0.05 -2.96 -1.44
CA PHE A 208 0.07 -2.12 -0.25
C PHE A 208 0.50 -2.99 0.94
N VAL A 209 1.79 -2.93 1.25
CA VAL A 209 2.42 -3.89 2.17
C VAL A 209 2.46 -3.37 3.61
N VAL A 210 2.11 -4.23 4.56
CA VAL A 210 2.22 -3.97 6.00
C VAL A 210 3.67 -4.12 6.44
N GLY A 211 4.23 -3.11 7.10
CA GLY A 211 5.65 -3.05 7.44
C GLY A 211 6.12 -4.22 8.31
N ALA A 212 5.29 -4.67 9.26
CA ALA A 212 5.58 -5.86 10.07
C ALA A 212 5.76 -7.11 9.20
N ASN A 213 4.94 -7.28 8.16
CA ASN A 213 5.05 -8.40 7.22
C ASN A 213 6.27 -8.25 6.29
N VAL A 214 6.60 -7.01 5.89
CA VAL A 214 7.85 -6.74 5.12
C VAL A 214 9.09 -7.15 5.91
N VAL A 215 9.12 -6.87 7.22
CA VAL A 215 10.25 -7.29 8.09
C VAL A 215 10.35 -8.81 8.19
N GLN A 216 9.21 -9.52 8.16
CA GLN A 216 9.18 -10.99 8.21
C GLN A 216 9.52 -11.65 6.86
N HIS A 217 9.13 -11.02 5.75
CA HIS A 217 9.25 -11.57 4.39
C HIS A 217 9.85 -10.55 3.39
N PRO A 218 11.04 -9.99 3.68
CA PRO A 218 11.65 -8.98 2.81
C PRO A 218 11.98 -9.50 1.41
N GLU A 219 12.24 -10.81 1.29
CA GLU A 219 12.55 -11.48 0.02
C GLU A 219 11.35 -11.48 -0.93
N GLU A 220 10.11 -11.58 -0.42
CA GLU A 220 8.93 -11.53 -1.28
C GLU A 220 8.67 -10.12 -1.80
N VAL A 221 8.79 -9.10 -0.94
CA VAL A 221 8.67 -7.69 -1.38
C VAL A 221 9.74 -7.35 -2.42
N LEU A 222 10.97 -7.86 -2.25
CA LEU A 222 12.03 -7.71 -3.25
C LEU A 222 11.67 -8.42 -4.57
N ALA A 223 11.03 -9.60 -4.50
CA ALA A 223 10.60 -10.33 -5.69
C ALA A 223 9.47 -9.61 -6.43
N GLU A 224 8.48 -9.08 -5.71
CA GLU A 224 7.41 -8.24 -6.27
C GLU A 224 7.98 -6.99 -6.95
N PHE A 225 8.89 -6.28 -6.27
CA PHE A 225 9.58 -5.11 -6.82
C PHE A 225 10.36 -5.44 -8.09
N ASN A 226 11.17 -6.51 -8.07
CA ASN A 226 11.95 -6.96 -9.22
C ASN A 226 11.06 -7.45 -10.37
N GLY A 227 9.89 -7.98 -10.06
CA GLY A 227 8.84 -8.33 -11.01
C GLY A 227 8.22 -7.11 -11.71
N GLY A 228 8.48 -5.89 -11.24
CA GLY A 228 7.94 -4.64 -11.78
C GLY A 228 6.56 -4.28 -11.25
N HIS A 229 6.15 -4.88 -10.14
CA HIS A 229 4.97 -4.45 -9.40
C HIS A 229 5.28 -3.16 -8.63
N GLN A 230 4.24 -2.38 -8.35
CA GLN A 230 4.36 -1.21 -7.48
C GLN A 230 4.25 -1.63 -6.02
N ILE A 231 5.25 -1.28 -5.20
CA ILE A 231 5.20 -1.44 -3.75
C ILE A 231 4.76 -0.12 -3.14
N ALA A 232 3.80 -0.16 -2.21
CA ALA A 232 3.22 1.00 -1.56
C ALA A 232 3.01 0.75 -0.06
N LEU A 233 2.83 1.81 0.72
CA LEU A 233 2.68 1.71 2.16
C LEU A 233 1.26 1.29 2.57
N HIS A 234 1.19 0.39 3.59
CA HIS A 234 -0.04 0.07 4.30
C HIS A 234 0.12 0.16 5.83
N THR A 235 0.93 1.13 6.28
CA THR A 235 1.39 1.32 7.67
C THR A 235 2.25 0.16 8.19
N TYR A 236 2.81 0.31 9.39
CA TYR A 236 3.66 -0.74 9.95
C TYR A 236 2.87 -1.83 10.68
N THR A 237 1.85 -1.44 11.50
CA THR A 237 1.07 -2.37 12.33
C THR A 237 -0.35 -2.61 11.83
N HIS A 238 -0.77 -1.95 10.74
CA HIS A 238 -2.16 -1.98 10.27
C HIS A 238 -3.18 -1.40 11.28
N TYR A 239 -2.76 -0.46 12.14
CA TYR A 239 -3.66 0.16 13.11
C TYR A 239 -4.44 1.34 12.51
N PRO A 240 -5.72 1.58 12.89
CA PRO A 240 -6.50 2.72 12.40
C PRO A 240 -5.82 4.05 12.71
N LEU A 241 -5.39 4.76 11.66
CA LEU A 241 -4.52 5.94 11.77
C LEU A 241 -5.15 7.10 12.52
N THR A 242 -6.47 7.32 12.34
CA THR A 242 -7.15 8.46 13.00
C THR A 242 -7.20 8.31 14.51
N SER A 243 -7.07 7.10 15.06
CA SER A 243 -7.06 6.86 16.50
C SER A 243 -5.69 7.09 17.16
N LEU A 244 -4.65 7.32 16.36
CA LEU A 244 -3.27 7.49 16.80
C LEU A 244 -2.91 8.96 17.04
N THR A 245 -1.93 9.21 17.92
CA THR A 245 -1.28 10.52 18.04
C THR A 245 -0.45 10.85 16.81
N ASN A 246 -0.09 12.12 16.58
CA ASN A 246 0.74 12.50 15.44
C ASN A 246 2.10 11.76 15.42
N ALA A 247 2.71 11.55 16.59
CA ALA A 247 3.97 10.80 16.71
C ALA A 247 3.79 9.34 16.29
N GLN A 248 2.69 8.70 16.70
CA GLN A 248 2.38 7.32 16.30
C GLN A 248 2.07 7.21 14.81
N VAL A 249 1.29 8.16 14.23
CA VAL A 249 1.06 8.21 12.77
C VAL A 249 2.38 8.32 12.00
N VAL A 250 3.28 9.21 12.43
CA VAL A 250 4.61 9.33 11.80
C VAL A 250 5.40 8.04 11.96
N ALA A 251 5.34 7.38 13.12
CA ALA A 251 6.01 6.10 13.35
C ALA A 251 5.48 5.02 12.42
N GLU A 252 4.16 4.85 12.30
CA GLU A 252 3.51 3.90 11.37
C GLU A 252 4.02 4.04 9.94
N LEU A 253 4.10 5.27 9.45
CA LEU A 253 4.53 5.55 8.09
C LEU A 253 6.03 5.36 7.90
N LYS A 254 6.85 5.81 8.86
CA LYS A 254 8.30 5.80 8.71
C LYS A 254 8.93 4.43 8.97
N TYR A 255 8.39 3.63 9.88
CA TYR A 255 8.84 2.24 10.06
C TYR A 255 8.47 1.39 8.84
N ASN A 256 7.27 1.56 8.26
CA ASN A 256 6.90 0.87 7.01
C ASN A 256 7.82 1.28 5.85
N GLU A 257 8.04 2.60 5.65
CA GLU A 257 8.96 3.09 4.61
C GLU A 257 10.36 2.52 4.77
N ALA A 258 10.89 2.49 6.02
CA ALA A 258 12.20 1.95 6.30
C ALA A 258 12.28 0.43 6.03
N ALA A 259 11.22 -0.33 6.35
CA ALA A 259 11.14 -1.77 6.05
C ALA A 259 11.18 -2.03 4.54
N ILE A 260 10.37 -1.29 3.76
CA ILE A 260 10.38 -1.38 2.30
C ILE A 260 11.74 -0.97 1.74
N TYR A 261 12.33 0.13 2.24
CA TYR A 261 13.65 0.57 1.79
C TYR A 261 14.74 -0.47 2.10
N ASN A 262 14.70 -1.09 3.27
CA ASN A 262 15.62 -2.17 3.63
C ASN A 262 15.53 -3.36 2.68
N ALA A 263 14.31 -3.72 2.25
CA ALA A 263 14.09 -4.84 1.34
C ALA A 263 14.44 -4.51 -0.11
N THR A 264 14.13 -3.30 -0.60
CA THR A 264 14.11 -2.98 -2.04
C THR A 264 15.06 -1.86 -2.45
N GLY A 265 15.49 -1.02 -1.52
CA GLY A 265 16.29 0.19 -1.79
C GLY A 265 15.51 1.35 -2.40
N VAL A 266 14.17 1.30 -2.42
CA VAL A 266 13.30 2.37 -2.93
C VAL A 266 12.35 2.91 -1.86
N LEU A 267 11.83 4.11 -2.07
CA LEU A 267 10.95 4.82 -1.16
C LEU A 267 9.59 5.05 -1.84
N PRO A 268 8.50 4.43 -1.37
CA PRO A 268 7.19 4.59 -1.99
C PRO A 268 6.64 6.03 -1.93
N THR A 269 5.77 6.36 -2.90
CA THR A 269 5.04 7.64 -2.95
C THR A 269 3.56 7.50 -2.58
N ALA A 270 3.05 6.27 -2.49
CA ALA A 270 1.64 5.99 -2.22
C ALA A 270 1.46 5.34 -0.84
N LEU A 271 0.38 5.73 -0.18
CA LEU A 271 -0.10 5.18 1.09
C LEU A 271 -1.58 4.84 0.95
N ARG A 272 -1.97 3.62 1.26
CA ARG A 272 -3.37 3.31 1.56
C ARG A 272 -3.53 3.19 3.07
N PRO A 273 -4.38 4.02 3.68
CA PRO A 273 -4.68 3.91 5.10
C PRO A 273 -5.42 2.60 5.38
N PRO A 274 -5.03 1.84 6.42
CA PRO A 274 -5.78 0.66 6.85
C PRO A 274 -7.26 0.96 6.99
N CYS A 275 -8.11 0.07 6.44
CA CYS A 275 -9.57 0.19 6.51
C CYS A 275 -10.15 1.49 5.94
N GLY A 276 -9.39 2.23 5.13
CA GLY A 276 -9.76 3.57 4.68
C GLY A 276 -9.80 4.62 5.81
N ASP A 277 -9.19 4.36 6.96
CA ASP A 277 -9.26 5.22 8.15
C ASP A 277 -8.39 6.48 7.97
N VAL A 278 -8.96 7.48 7.29
CA VAL A 278 -8.28 8.73 6.93
C VAL A 278 -9.18 9.94 7.11
N ASP A 279 -8.61 10.99 7.68
CA ASP A 279 -9.14 12.35 7.78
C ASP A 279 -8.10 13.38 7.27
N ASP A 280 -8.41 14.67 7.37
CA ASP A 280 -7.51 15.72 6.91
C ASP A 280 -6.22 15.83 7.73
N ARG A 281 -6.19 15.39 8.98
CA ARG A 281 -4.96 15.30 9.78
C ARG A 281 -4.00 14.28 9.17
N ILE A 282 -4.50 13.10 8.89
CA ILE A 282 -3.73 12.03 8.27
C ILE A 282 -3.25 12.42 6.88
N ARG A 283 -4.12 13.03 6.06
CA ARG A 283 -3.74 13.55 4.73
C ARG A 283 -2.60 14.57 4.81
N ALA A 284 -2.68 15.50 5.76
CA ALA A 284 -1.67 16.55 5.93
C ALA A 284 -0.32 15.95 6.35
N ILE A 285 -0.31 15.02 7.31
CA ILE A 285 0.91 14.32 7.76
C ILE A 285 1.50 13.50 6.60
N ALA A 286 0.69 12.69 5.92
CA ALA A 286 1.12 11.86 4.80
C ALA A 286 1.73 12.72 3.68
N SER A 287 1.05 13.81 3.29
CA SER A 287 1.53 14.72 2.24
C SER A 287 2.83 15.42 2.60
N ALA A 288 3.00 15.85 3.87
CA ALA A 288 4.25 16.43 4.35
C ALA A 288 5.42 15.45 4.24
N LEU A 289 5.17 14.17 4.48
CA LEU A 289 6.14 13.09 4.35
C LEU A 289 6.30 12.58 2.90
N GLY A 290 5.56 13.17 1.95
CA GLY A 290 5.66 12.86 0.53
C GLY A 290 4.89 11.63 0.08
N TYR A 291 3.82 11.27 0.80
CA TYR A 291 2.91 10.20 0.41
C TYR A 291 1.58 10.77 -0.07
N ARG A 292 1.02 10.16 -1.10
CA ARG A 292 -0.32 10.44 -1.60
C ARG A 292 -1.27 9.33 -1.11
N ILE A 293 -2.43 9.74 -0.62
CA ILE A 293 -3.47 8.82 -0.19
C ILE A 293 -4.09 8.11 -1.40
N VAL A 294 -4.18 6.79 -1.31
CA VAL A 294 -4.87 5.94 -2.30
C VAL A 294 -5.99 5.20 -1.60
N ILE A 295 -7.20 5.39 -2.08
CA ILE A 295 -8.40 4.66 -1.66
C ILE A 295 -8.89 3.85 -2.87
N TRP A 296 -9.88 3.01 -2.71
CA TRP A 296 -10.52 2.27 -3.79
C TRP A 296 -11.81 2.94 -4.26
N THR A 297 -12.27 2.57 -5.43
CA THR A 297 -13.51 3.08 -6.02
C THR A 297 -14.71 2.48 -5.29
N THR A 298 -15.60 3.34 -4.78
CA THR A 298 -16.78 2.93 -4.02
C THR A 298 -18.11 3.10 -4.78
N THR A 299 -18.09 3.80 -5.91
CA THR A 299 -19.31 4.03 -6.73
C THR A 299 -18.98 3.88 -8.21
N PRO A 300 -19.35 2.74 -8.81
CA PRO A 300 -19.87 1.53 -8.19
C PRO A 300 -18.79 0.83 -7.33
N VAL A 301 -19.22 -0.01 -6.39
CA VAL A 301 -18.31 -0.69 -5.46
C VAL A 301 -17.28 -1.54 -6.21
N ARG A 302 -15.98 -1.37 -5.85
CA ARG A 302 -14.84 -2.12 -6.40
C ARG A 302 -14.02 -2.76 -5.27
N ASP A 303 -14.72 -3.22 -4.26
CA ASP A 303 -14.24 -3.96 -3.11
C ASP A 303 -14.78 -5.38 -3.23
N THR A 304 -13.91 -6.38 -3.12
CA THR A 304 -14.31 -7.79 -3.13
C THR A 304 -15.03 -8.18 -1.84
N GLY A 305 -14.79 -7.45 -0.76
CA GLY A 305 -15.26 -7.79 0.57
C GLY A 305 -14.66 -9.11 1.09
N ASP A 306 -13.54 -9.56 0.49
CA ASP A 306 -12.91 -10.85 0.77
C ASP A 306 -12.39 -10.96 2.20
N ALA A 307 -11.84 -9.86 2.74
CA ALA A 307 -11.36 -9.80 4.12
C ALA A 307 -12.49 -9.71 5.17
N ASP A 308 -13.71 -9.36 4.76
CA ASP A 308 -14.89 -9.27 5.64
C ASP A 308 -15.62 -10.64 5.80
N ILE A 309 -15.19 -11.68 5.07
CA ILE A 309 -15.85 -12.97 5.08
C ILE A 309 -15.40 -13.80 6.29
N VAL A 310 -16.33 -14.03 7.22
CA VAL A 310 -16.08 -14.85 8.45
C VAL A 310 -15.93 -16.32 8.13
N ASP A 311 -16.94 -16.85 7.42
CA ASP A 311 -16.99 -18.25 7.04
C ASP A 311 -16.28 -18.42 5.70
N GLN A 312 -14.97 -18.59 5.73
CA GLN A 312 -14.09 -18.72 4.56
C GLN A 312 -14.33 -20.06 3.83
N THR A 313 -15.49 -20.19 3.20
CA THR A 313 -15.89 -21.40 2.48
C THR A 313 -15.67 -21.26 0.97
N PRO A 314 -15.54 -22.38 0.23
CA PRO A 314 -15.49 -22.35 -1.24
C PRO A 314 -16.71 -21.67 -1.86
N GLU A 315 -17.89 -21.79 -1.24
CA GLU A 315 -19.14 -21.17 -1.70
C GLU A 315 -19.10 -19.66 -1.55
N ALA A 316 -18.56 -19.14 -0.44
CA ALA A 316 -18.34 -17.72 -0.23
C ALA A 316 -17.35 -17.15 -1.27
N ALA A 317 -16.24 -17.83 -1.50
CA ALA A 317 -15.28 -17.44 -2.56
C ALA A 317 -15.94 -17.45 -3.97
N ALA A 318 -16.75 -18.46 -4.28
CA ALA A 318 -17.47 -18.52 -5.54
C ALA A 318 -18.50 -17.39 -5.71
N GLN A 319 -19.12 -16.93 -4.61
CA GLN A 319 -20.03 -15.78 -4.62
C GLN A 319 -19.29 -14.49 -4.95
N VAL A 320 -18.13 -14.25 -4.34
CA VAL A 320 -17.26 -13.10 -4.67
C VAL A 320 -16.86 -13.14 -6.14
N LEU A 321 -16.37 -14.28 -6.62
CA LEU A 321 -15.98 -14.44 -8.02
C LEU A 321 -17.15 -14.18 -8.97
N THR A 322 -18.36 -14.65 -8.64
CA THR A 322 -19.57 -14.38 -9.43
C THR A 322 -19.87 -12.90 -9.48
N THR A 323 -19.79 -12.20 -8.36
CA THR A 323 -20.01 -10.74 -8.27
C THR A 323 -18.99 -9.98 -9.12
N VAL A 324 -17.70 -10.29 -8.98
CA VAL A 324 -16.62 -9.66 -9.73
C VAL A 324 -16.80 -9.89 -11.23
N THR A 325 -16.97 -11.13 -11.66
CA THR A 325 -17.06 -11.46 -13.10
C THR A 325 -18.31 -10.86 -13.76
N SER A 326 -19.43 -10.79 -13.05
CA SER A 326 -20.67 -10.23 -13.58
C SER A 326 -20.71 -8.71 -13.62
N THR A 327 -19.99 -8.02 -12.70
CA THR A 327 -20.10 -6.56 -12.54
C THR A 327 -18.85 -5.80 -12.97
N TRP A 328 -17.64 -6.41 -12.90
CA TRP A 328 -16.40 -5.71 -13.24
C TRP A 328 -15.92 -6.00 -14.66
N PHE A 329 -16.24 -7.15 -15.24
CA PHE A 329 -15.76 -7.59 -16.56
C PHE A 329 -16.51 -6.93 -17.73
N GLN A 330 -16.88 -5.66 -17.59
CA GLN A 330 -17.59 -4.87 -18.59
C GLN A 330 -16.81 -3.60 -18.92
N PRO A 331 -16.94 -3.04 -20.13
CA PRO A 331 -16.46 -1.69 -20.44
C PRO A 331 -17.06 -0.68 -19.46
N GLN A 332 -16.22 0.16 -18.82
CA GLN A 332 -16.65 1.04 -17.75
C GLN A 332 -15.64 2.18 -17.51
N PRO A 333 -15.96 3.20 -16.70
CA PRO A 333 -14.97 4.16 -16.19
C PRO A 333 -13.77 3.43 -15.57
N GLY A 334 -12.62 4.08 -15.55
CA GLY A 334 -11.46 3.52 -14.86
C GLY A 334 -11.73 3.45 -13.35
N PHE A 335 -11.17 2.43 -12.68
CA PHE A 335 -11.41 2.19 -11.26
C PHE A 335 -10.16 1.60 -10.58
N ILE A 336 -10.16 1.61 -9.26
CA ILE A 336 -9.15 0.98 -8.40
C ILE A 336 -9.87 -0.01 -7.51
N THR A 337 -9.34 -1.23 -7.39
CA THR A 337 -9.94 -2.27 -6.55
C THR A 337 -9.40 -2.27 -5.12
N LEU A 338 -10.15 -2.93 -4.23
CA LEU A 338 -9.70 -3.44 -2.95
C LEU A 338 -9.81 -4.97 -2.99
N GLU A 339 -8.66 -5.61 -2.90
CA GLU A 339 -8.46 -7.05 -2.80
C GLU A 339 -7.33 -7.28 -1.81
N HIS A 340 -7.25 -8.45 -1.18
CA HIS A 340 -6.26 -8.70 -0.14
C HIS A 340 -5.42 -9.95 -0.44
N ASP A 341 -4.19 -9.95 0.06
CA ASP A 341 -3.30 -11.12 0.11
C ASP A 341 -2.88 -11.47 1.55
N ILE A 342 -3.82 -11.25 2.49
CA ILE A 342 -3.63 -11.42 3.93
C ILE A 342 -3.56 -12.90 4.36
N ASP A 343 -4.29 -13.78 3.68
CA ASP A 343 -4.38 -15.20 4.01
C ASP A 343 -4.65 -16.09 2.77
N PRO A 344 -4.67 -17.44 2.93
CA PRO A 344 -4.91 -18.35 1.81
C PRO A 344 -6.30 -18.20 1.17
N PHE A 345 -7.29 -17.70 1.87
CA PHE A 345 -8.64 -17.53 1.35
C PHE A 345 -8.72 -16.29 0.45
N THR A 346 -8.25 -15.14 0.93
CA THR A 346 -8.26 -13.89 0.16
C THR A 346 -7.37 -13.99 -1.07
N SER A 347 -6.13 -14.50 -0.91
CA SER A 347 -5.23 -14.77 -2.03
C SER A 347 -5.82 -15.78 -3.03
N GLY A 348 -6.57 -16.78 -2.52
CA GLY A 348 -7.28 -17.76 -3.36
C GLY A 348 -8.38 -17.11 -4.22
N ILE A 349 -9.09 -16.12 -3.69
CA ILE A 349 -10.07 -15.32 -4.45
C ILE A 349 -9.34 -14.51 -5.53
N GLY A 350 -8.27 -13.80 -5.20
CA GLY A 350 -7.46 -13.07 -6.17
C GLY A 350 -6.95 -13.95 -7.32
N LEU A 351 -6.44 -15.15 -7.01
CA LEU A 351 -6.03 -16.14 -8.00
C LEU A 351 -7.20 -16.57 -8.90
N ALA A 352 -8.39 -16.81 -8.32
CA ALA A 352 -9.58 -17.18 -9.06
C ALA A 352 -10.06 -16.06 -10.01
N VAL A 353 -9.99 -14.81 -9.56
CA VAL A 353 -10.30 -13.63 -10.39
C VAL A 353 -9.32 -13.53 -11.57
N LEU A 354 -8.01 -13.67 -11.32
CA LEU A 354 -6.98 -13.66 -12.37
C LEU A 354 -7.17 -14.82 -13.36
N ASP A 355 -7.58 -15.99 -12.87
CA ASP A 355 -7.92 -17.12 -13.75
C ASP A 355 -9.14 -16.84 -14.61
N ALA A 356 -10.16 -16.19 -14.07
CA ALA A 356 -11.34 -15.79 -14.83
C ALA A 356 -11.00 -14.76 -15.91
N VAL A 357 -10.18 -13.76 -15.59
CA VAL A 357 -9.65 -12.79 -16.56
C VAL A 357 -8.91 -13.51 -17.69
N ASN A 358 -7.99 -14.42 -17.37
CA ASN A 358 -7.19 -15.14 -18.35
C ASN A 358 -8.04 -16.04 -19.28
N LYS A 359 -9.18 -16.52 -18.81
CA LYS A 359 -10.15 -17.34 -19.58
C LYS A 359 -11.14 -16.49 -20.39
N THR A 360 -11.26 -15.21 -20.12
CA THR A 360 -12.22 -14.33 -20.79
C THR A 360 -11.67 -13.85 -22.13
N ALA A 361 -12.23 -14.34 -23.22
CA ALA A 361 -11.84 -13.90 -24.56
C ALA A 361 -12.15 -12.41 -24.74
N ASN A 362 -11.19 -11.66 -25.28
CA ASN A 362 -11.30 -10.21 -25.50
C ASN A 362 -11.65 -9.45 -24.20
N PHE A 363 -11.00 -9.79 -23.10
CA PHE A 363 -11.19 -9.11 -21.82
C PHE A 363 -11.11 -7.58 -21.99
N PRO A 364 -12.13 -6.80 -21.60
CA PRO A 364 -12.28 -5.43 -22.05
C PRO A 364 -11.45 -4.42 -21.28
N LEU A 365 -10.77 -4.84 -20.18
CA LEU A 365 -10.08 -3.91 -19.28
C LEU A 365 -8.55 -4.09 -19.35
N THR A 366 -7.84 -3.01 -19.14
CA THR A 366 -6.39 -3.02 -18.96
C THR A 366 -6.07 -2.96 -17.47
N MET A 367 -5.54 -4.06 -16.92
CA MET A 367 -5.08 -4.13 -15.54
C MET A 367 -3.66 -3.57 -15.41
N GLN A 368 -3.43 -2.72 -14.43
CA GLN A 368 -2.12 -2.08 -14.22
C GLN A 368 -1.98 -1.50 -12.80
N PRO A 369 -0.76 -1.22 -12.33
CA PRO A 369 -0.54 -0.54 -11.05
C PRO A 369 -1.20 0.84 -11.01
N VAL A 370 -1.57 1.28 -9.79
CA VAL A 370 -2.19 2.60 -9.56
C VAL A 370 -1.31 3.73 -10.09
N GLY A 371 -0.01 3.71 -9.81
CA GLY A 371 0.89 4.75 -10.32
C GLY A 371 0.95 4.80 -11.84
N THR A 372 0.84 3.65 -12.52
CA THR A 372 0.77 3.59 -13.98
C THR A 372 -0.52 4.22 -14.49
N CYS A 373 -1.68 3.85 -13.92
CA CYS A 373 -2.96 4.41 -14.38
C CYS A 373 -3.08 5.90 -14.12
N MET A 374 -2.46 6.38 -13.04
CA MET A 374 -2.39 7.80 -12.66
C MET A 374 -1.28 8.58 -13.38
N LYS A 375 -0.36 7.89 -14.06
CA LYS A 375 0.88 8.46 -14.62
C LYS A 375 1.72 9.19 -13.56
N LEU A 376 1.81 8.60 -12.37
CA LEU A 376 2.57 9.10 -11.23
C LEU A 376 3.79 8.20 -10.96
N PRO A 377 4.89 8.74 -10.43
CA PRO A 377 6.04 7.93 -10.04
C PRO A 377 5.67 7.00 -8.89
N PHE A 378 6.17 5.75 -8.93
CA PHE A 378 5.97 4.78 -7.85
C PHE A 378 6.81 5.11 -6.61
N TYR A 379 7.98 5.72 -6.85
CA TYR A 379 9.00 5.91 -5.83
C TYR A 379 9.52 7.34 -5.82
N LYS A 380 9.94 7.79 -4.64
CA LYS A 380 10.57 9.09 -4.45
C LYS A 380 11.95 9.10 -5.11
N THR A 381 12.34 10.23 -5.68
CA THR A 381 13.72 10.41 -6.18
C THR A 381 14.66 10.82 -5.06
N ILE A 382 15.98 10.59 -5.24
CA ILE A 382 17.01 10.91 -4.25
C ILE A 382 17.31 12.44 -4.20
N GLU A 383 16.31 13.28 -4.32
CA GLU A 383 16.44 14.72 -4.14
C GLU A 383 15.82 15.12 -2.79
N THR A 384 16.50 15.98 -2.08
CA THR A 384 16.06 16.47 -0.76
C THR A 384 14.67 17.08 -0.84
N PHE A 385 13.76 16.65 0.05
CA PHE A 385 12.44 17.25 0.19
C PHE A 385 12.55 18.73 0.52
N GLY A 386 12.24 19.60 -0.44
CA GLY A 386 12.21 21.04 -0.26
C GLY A 386 10.82 21.66 -0.41
N SER A 387 9.87 20.99 -1.06
CA SER A 387 8.47 21.44 -1.17
C SER A 387 7.60 20.41 -1.87
N ILE A 388 6.30 20.44 -1.62
CA ILE A 388 5.25 19.69 -2.35
C ILE A 388 5.35 19.91 -3.88
N SER A 389 5.93 21.04 -4.32
CA SER A 389 6.16 21.35 -5.73
C SER A 389 7.27 20.51 -6.39
N ALA A 390 8.23 19.98 -5.64
CA ALA A 390 9.34 19.17 -6.18
C ALA A 390 8.85 17.78 -6.64
N ILE A 391 7.79 17.26 -6.04
CA ILE A 391 7.20 15.95 -6.41
C ILE A 391 6.60 16.00 -7.82
N LYS A 392 6.11 17.14 -8.27
CA LYS A 392 5.54 17.33 -9.62
C LYS A 392 6.56 17.24 -10.76
N ALA A 393 7.84 17.54 -10.50
CA ALA A 393 8.88 17.59 -11.52
C ALA A 393 9.58 16.25 -11.80
N ALA A 394 9.47 15.27 -10.90
CA ALA A 394 10.26 14.04 -10.94
C ALA A 394 9.68 12.91 -11.82
N SER A 395 8.54 13.11 -12.48
CA SER A 395 7.79 12.05 -13.15
C SER A 395 8.42 11.45 -14.43
N SER A 396 9.55 11.98 -14.90
CA SER A 396 10.13 11.55 -16.20
C SER A 396 11.43 10.73 -16.12
N SER A 397 12.04 10.55 -14.95
CA SER A 397 13.38 9.95 -14.85
C SER A 397 13.46 8.56 -14.18
N VAL A 398 12.38 8.05 -13.58
CA VAL A 398 12.43 6.82 -12.75
C VAL A 398 12.53 5.55 -13.58
N ASP A 399 11.92 5.51 -14.77
CA ASP A 399 12.06 4.37 -15.70
C ASP A 399 13.52 4.15 -16.16
N GLY A 400 14.34 5.21 -16.17
CA GLY A 400 15.74 5.15 -16.53
C GLY A 400 16.65 4.54 -15.44
N MET A 401 16.33 4.77 -14.15
CA MET A 401 17.20 4.34 -13.04
C MET A 401 17.03 2.89 -12.64
N ALA A 402 15.79 2.36 -12.69
CA ALA A 402 15.56 0.93 -12.50
C ALA A 402 16.26 0.11 -13.60
N ARG A 403 16.21 0.58 -14.86
CA ARG A 403 16.93 -0.03 -15.98
C ARG A 403 18.45 0.13 -15.88
N ALA A 404 18.98 1.25 -15.35
CA ALA A 404 20.41 1.46 -15.18
C ALA A 404 21.03 0.55 -14.11
N ARG A 405 20.34 0.25 -13.01
CA ARG A 405 20.83 -0.69 -11.99
C ARG A 405 20.80 -2.15 -12.46
N ILE A 406 19.81 -2.53 -13.28
CA ILE A 406 19.77 -3.86 -13.93
C ILE A 406 20.93 -3.98 -14.93
N ALA A 407 21.27 -2.92 -15.68
CA ALA A 407 22.39 -2.90 -16.59
C ALA A 407 23.76 -2.96 -15.86
N ASP A 408 23.89 -2.33 -14.70
CA ASP A 408 25.15 -2.31 -13.93
C ASP A 408 25.40 -3.66 -13.22
N SER A 409 24.32 -4.34 -12.76
CA SER A 409 24.44 -5.70 -12.20
C SER A 409 24.78 -6.77 -13.25
N THR A 410 24.40 -6.55 -14.52
CA THR A 410 24.75 -7.45 -15.63
C THR A 410 26.14 -7.16 -16.20
N SER A 411 26.65 -5.91 -16.10
CA SER A 411 28.00 -5.57 -16.56
C SER A 411 29.11 -5.99 -15.58
N SER A 412 28.82 -6.05 -14.27
CA SER A 412 29.81 -6.51 -13.27
C SER A 412 30.06 -8.02 -13.30
N SER A 413 29.13 -8.83 -13.84
CA SER A 413 29.32 -10.27 -14.03
C SER A 413 30.07 -10.65 -15.33
N ALA A 414 30.23 -9.72 -16.27
CA ALA A 414 30.91 -9.96 -17.54
C ALA A 414 32.41 -9.57 -17.57
N ALA A 415 32.89 -8.81 -16.57
CA ALA A 415 34.25 -8.30 -16.53
C ALA A 415 35.29 -9.19 -15.80
N GLY A 416 34.91 -10.39 -15.34
CA GLY A 416 35.71 -11.25 -14.47
C GLY A 416 36.35 -12.50 -15.12
N MET A 417 36.28 -12.73 -16.43
CA MET A 417 36.89 -13.89 -17.05
C MET A 417 37.96 -13.50 -18.08
N SER A 418 39.13 -13.09 -17.60
CA SER A 418 40.36 -13.05 -18.39
C SER A 418 41.13 -14.36 -18.28
N ARG A 419 41.36 -14.92 -19.44
CA ARG A 419 42.13 -16.14 -19.77
C ARG A 419 43.36 -16.41 -18.88
N ARG A 420 43.41 -17.56 -18.25
CA ARG A 420 44.67 -18.34 -18.06
C ARG A 420 44.38 -19.84 -17.92
N GLY A 421 45.00 -20.62 -18.78
CA GLY A 421 45.58 -21.94 -18.48
C GLY A 421 44.65 -23.14 -18.59
N ILE A 422 44.68 -23.76 -19.76
CA ILE A 422 44.27 -25.14 -20.00
C ILE A 422 45.22 -26.08 -19.22
N ALA A 423 44.68 -26.95 -18.37
CA ALA A 423 45.30 -28.18 -17.98
C ALA A 423 44.25 -29.31 -18.04
N LEU A 424 44.43 -30.21 -18.97
CA LEU A 424 43.70 -31.46 -19.11
C LEU A 424 43.95 -32.35 -17.87
N PHE A 425 42.88 -32.82 -17.25
CA PHE A 425 42.88 -34.13 -16.60
C PHE A 425 41.54 -34.82 -16.86
N GLY A 426 41.60 -35.85 -17.67
CA GLY A 426 40.50 -36.76 -17.88
C GLY A 426 40.40 -37.75 -16.72
N VAL A 427 39.20 -38.04 -16.28
CA VAL A 427 38.86 -39.28 -15.57
C VAL A 427 37.46 -39.73 -15.96
N PHE A 428 37.46 -40.85 -16.55
CA PHE A 428 36.53 -41.95 -16.77
C PHE A 428 35.05 -41.85 -16.32
N VAL A 429 34.22 -42.17 -17.28
CA VAL A 429 32.82 -42.57 -17.24
C VAL A 429 32.66 -43.89 -16.47
N GLY A 430 31.68 -43.96 -15.61
CA GLY A 430 31.14 -45.18 -15.02
C GLY A 430 29.61 -45.13 -15.04
N ALA A 431 29.01 -45.72 -16.07
CA ALA A 431 27.61 -46.01 -16.13
C ALA A 431 27.23 -47.21 -15.27
N LEU A 432 26.19 -47.08 -14.45
CA LEU A 432 25.47 -48.22 -13.89
C LEU A 432 23.99 -47.99 -14.00
N ALA A 433 23.37 -48.68 -14.97
CA ALA A 433 21.95 -48.86 -15.08
C ALA A 433 21.50 -49.95 -14.10
N TYR A 434 20.43 -49.69 -13.35
CA TYR A 434 19.59 -50.74 -12.77
C TYR A 434 18.13 -50.40 -13.05
N GLY A 435 17.55 -51.20 -13.94
CA GLY A 435 16.14 -51.32 -14.08
C GLY A 435 15.60 -52.37 -13.07
N PHE A 436 14.41 -52.11 -12.56
CA PHE A 436 13.48 -53.18 -12.18
C PHE A 436 12.06 -52.67 -12.37
N ALA A 437 11.32 -53.50 -13.11
CA ALA A 437 9.90 -53.45 -13.28
C ALA A 437 9.20 -54.07 -12.03
N LEU A 438 8.07 -53.48 -11.64
CA LEU A 438 6.73 -54.07 -11.46
C LEU A 438 5.78 -52.96 -10.97
#